data_6b9805d24dcf33887bdedf4f6de224b0
#
_entry.id   6b9805d24dcf33887bdedf4f6de224b0
#
_cell.length_a   1.000
_cell.length_b   1.000
_cell.length_c   1.000
_cell.angle_alpha   90.00
_cell.angle_beta   90.00
_cell.angle_gamma   90.00
#
_symmetry.space_group_name_H-M   'P 1'
#
loop_
_entity.id
_entity.type
_entity.pdbx_description
1 polymer ?
#
loop_
_entity_poly.entity_id
_entity_poly.type
_entity_poly.pdbx_seq_one_letter_code
_entity_poly.pdbx_strand_id
1 'polypeptide(L)'
;LHGEAAFRDLEEQVIDELTQPPAEGDASAQGLVLATGGGAVLRPANRARLKARTTVIYLRSTPEELYRRLRYDTQRPLLQVADPMVKLRELFQQRHPLYEETAHYAVDTGRPSVSTLVNMILMQLELGGNDKQPS
;
A
#
# COMPACT_ATOMS: atom_id res chain seq x y z
N LEU A 1 14.71 4.38 -19.81
CA LEU A 1 15.94 5.10 -19.72
C LEU A 1 16.13 5.75 -18.39
N HIS A 2 15.63 6.95 -18.21
CA HIS A 2 15.69 7.57 -16.89
C HIS A 2 14.40 7.37 -16.07
N GLY A 3 13.44 6.64 -16.66
CA GLY A 3 12.07 6.61 -16.18
C GLY A 3 11.90 6.00 -14.82
N GLU A 4 12.49 4.81 -14.57
CA GLU A 4 12.28 4.11 -13.30
C GLU A 4 12.86 4.88 -12.12
N ALA A 5 14.14 5.26 -12.21
CA ALA A 5 14.82 5.96 -11.12
C ALA A 5 14.18 7.34 -10.88
N ALA A 6 13.88 8.08 -11.95
CA ALA A 6 13.25 9.39 -11.82
C ALA A 6 11.85 9.28 -11.22
N PHE A 7 11.10 8.26 -11.62
CA PHE A 7 9.77 8.00 -11.04
C PHE A 7 9.88 7.71 -9.55
N ARG A 8 10.84 6.85 -9.16
CA ARG A 8 11.01 6.51 -7.74
C ARG A 8 11.45 7.72 -6.91
N ASP A 9 12.27 8.60 -7.47
CA ASP A 9 12.66 9.84 -6.79
C ASP A 9 11.45 10.74 -6.57
N LEU A 10 10.62 10.91 -7.61
CA LEU A 10 9.41 11.71 -7.50
C LEU A 10 8.42 11.10 -6.52
N GLU A 11 8.23 9.78 -6.58
CA GLU A 11 7.36 9.07 -5.65
C GLU A 11 7.79 9.28 -4.21
N GLU A 12 9.09 9.17 -3.94
CA GLU A 12 9.63 9.40 -2.60
C GLU A 12 9.37 10.83 -2.13
N GLN A 13 9.58 11.81 -3.00
CA GLN A 13 9.32 13.21 -2.68
C GLN A 13 7.84 13.44 -2.37
N VAL A 14 6.95 12.91 -3.18
CA VAL A 14 5.50 13.08 -2.99
C VAL A 14 5.04 12.41 -1.70
N ILE A 15 5.52 11.21 -1.41
CA ILE A 15 5.19 10.54 -0.15
C ILE A 15 5.66 11.35 1.04
N ASP A 16 6.88 11.87 0.97
CA ASP A 16 7.41 12.71 2.05
C ASP A 16 6.53 13.94 2.27
N GLU A 17 6.17 14.64 1.20
CA GLU A 17 5.34 15.84 1.28
C GLU A 17 3.94 15.54 1.81
N LEU A 18 3.29 14.50 1.28
CA LEU A 18 1.90 14.18 1.65
C LEU A 18 1.77 13.62 3.05
N THR A 19 2.83 13.07 3.62
CA THR A 19 2.81 12.48 4.96
C THR A 19 3.39 13.41 6.02
N GLN A 20 3.72 14.65 5.68
CA GLN A 20 4.16 15.63 6.67
C GLN A 20 3.08 15.83 7.71
N PRO A 21 3.44 15.92 9.00
CA PRO A 21 2.44 16.24 10.00
C PRO A 21 1.89 17.64 9.78
N PRO A 22 0.61 17.88 10.12
CA PRO A 22 0.05 19.22 9.97
C PRO A 22 0.79 20.21 10.87
N ALA A 23 0.78 21.47 10.46
CA ALA A 23 1.39 22.54 11.25
C ALA A 23 0.76 22.55 12.64
N GLU A 24 1.59 22.80 13.65
CA GLU A 24 1.13 22.87 15.03
C GLU A 24 0.03 23.94 15.15
N GLY A 25 -1.10 23.55 15.72
CA GLY A 25 -2.23 24.46 15.87
C GLY A 25 -3.09 24.64 14.64
N ASP A 26 -2.84 23.87 13.57
CA ASP A 26 -3.64 23.97 12.34
C ASP A 26 -4.96 23.22 12.52
N ALA A 27 -6.00 23.94 12.92
CA ALA A 27 -7.33 23.37 13.12
C ALA A 27 -8.02 23.01 11.81
N SER A 28 -7.49 23.47 10.66
CA SER A 28 -8.07 23.17 9.36
C SER A 28 -7.50 21.90 8.74
N ALA A 29 -6.49 21.28 9.37
CA ALA A 29 -5.86 20.08 8.87
C ALA A 29 -6.88 18.93 8.83
N GLN A 30 -6.98 18.28 7.66
CA GLN A 30 -7.91 17.17 7.45
C GLN A 30 -7.15 15.89 7.23
N GLY A 31 -7.80 14.78 7.55
CA GLY A 31 -7.22 13.46 7.29
C GLY A 31 -7.03 13.23 5.80
N LEU A 32 -6.02 12.43 5.48
CA LEU A 32 -5.68 12.05 4.11
C LEU A 32 -5.74 10.53 3.98
N VAL A 33 -6.38 10.07 2.91
CA VAL A 33 -6.29 8.67 2.50
C VAL A 33 -5.37 8.62 1.30
N LEU A 34 -4.25 7.91 1.45
CA LEU A 34 -3.23 7.83 0.41
C LEU A 34 -3.18 6.41 -0.15
N ALA A 35 -3.44 6.27 -1.45
CA ALA A 35 -3.27 5.02 -2.15
C ALA A 35 -1.95 5.07 -2.92
N THR A 36 -1.02 4.20 -2.56
CA THR A 36 0.30 4.17 -3.20
C THR A 36 0.37 3.10 -4.28
N GLY A 37 1.29 3.27 -5.21
CA GLY A 37 1.67 2.18 -6.09
C GLY A 37 2.40 1.08 -5.31
N GLY A 38 2.39 -0.14 -5.86
CA GLY A 38 2.98 -1.29 -5.18
C GLY A 38 4.48 -1.19 -4.95
N GLY A 39 5.18 -0.41 -5.76
CA GLY A 39 6.62 -0.23 -5.61
C GLY A 39 7.04 0.83 -4.61
N ALA A 40 6.08 1.52 -3.97
CA ALA A 40 6.41 2.54 -2.97
C ALA A 40 7.24 1.98 -1.82
N VAL A 41 7.06 0.70 -1.48
CA VAL A 41 7.79 0.06 -0.38
C VAL A 41 9.22 -0.34 -0.72
N LEU A 42 9.64 -0.18 -1.97
CA LEU A 42 10.98 -0.58 -2.37
C LEU A 42 12.07 0.28 -1.74
N ARG A 43 11.79 1.53 -1.44
CA ARG A 43 12.76 2.42 -0.81
C ARG A 43 12.58 2.45 0.69
N PRO A 44 13.67 2.26 1.46
CA PRO A 44 13.59 2.28 2.92
C PRO A 44 13.05 3.59 3.49
N ALA A 45 13.36 4.73 2.86
CA ALA A 45 12.85 6.02 3.32
C ALA A 45 11.34 6.08 3.27
N ASN A 46 10.73 5.54 2.19
CA ASN A 46 9.28 5.48 2.08
C ASN A 46 8.67 4.60 3.17
N ARG A 47 9.25 3.42 3.40
CA ARG A 47 8.76 2.52 4.43
C ARG A 47 8.77 3.17 5.81
N ALA A 48 9.89 3.82 6.14
CA ALA A 48 10.03 4.48 7.43
C ALA A 48 9.02 5.60 7.62
N ARG A 49 8.85 6.44 6.61
CA ARG A 49 7.93 7.58 6.68
C ARG A 49 6.48 7.13 6.75
N LEU A 50 6.09 6.18 5.92
CA LEU A 50 4.72 5.65 5.94
C LEU A 50 4.41 5.03 7.29
N LYS A 51 5.30 4.21 7.81
CA LYS A 51 5.07 3.52 9.08
C LYS A 51 5.02 4.49 10.26
N ALA A 52 5.88 5.51 10.26
CA ALA A 52 5.97 6.46 11.36
C ALA A 52 4.88 7.53 11.34
N ARG A 53 4.43 7.92 10.16
CA ARG A 53 3.56 9.09 9.98
C ARG A 53 2.11 8.75 9.65
N THR A 54 1.82 7.51 9.26
CA THR A 54 0.48 7.12 8.83
C THR A 54 0.07 5.80 9.46
N THR A 55 -1.20 5.45 9.29
CA THR A 55 -1.67 4.09 9.55
C THR A 55 -1.68 3.35 8.23
N VAL A 56 -0.82 2.35 8.11
CA VAL A 56 -0.63 1.61 6.87
C VAL A 56 -1.47 0.34 6.88
N ILE A 57 -2.29 0.18 5.87
CA ILE A 57 -3.11 -1.01 5.68
C ILE A 57 -2.62 -1.73 4.42
N TYR A 58 -2.21 -2.97 4.59
CA TYR A 58 -1.78 -3.81 3.49
C TYR A 58 -2.98 -4.62 3.00
N LEU A 59 -3.40 -4.33 1.78
CA LEU A 59 -4.45 -5.10 1.11
C LEU A 59 -3.78 -6.32 0.47
N ARG A 60 -3.80 -7.43 1.18
CA ARG A 60 -3.03 -8.62 0.83
C ARG A 60 -3.78 -9.50 -0.15
N SER A 61 -3.12 -9.85 -1.26
CA SER A 61 -3.62 -10.79 -2.25
C SER A 61 -2.55 -11.80 -2.59
N THR A 62 -2.96 -13.01 -2.96
CA THR A 62 -2.01 -14.00 -3.49
C THR A 62 -1.71 -13.70 -4.96
N PRO A 63 -0.58 -14.22 -5.49
CA PRO A 63 -0.32 -14.10 -6.93
C PRO A 63 -1.43 -14.65 -7.81
N GLU A 64 -2.06 -15.75 -7.38
CA GLU A 64 -3.16 -16.37 -8.12
C GLU A 64 -4.37 -15.46 -8.18
N GLU A 65 -4.71 -14.78 -7.08
CA GLU A 65 -5.82 -13.82 -7.05
C GLU A 65 -5.53 -12.62 -7.91
N LEU A 66 -4.30 -12.12 -7.87
CA LEU A 66 -3.88 -11.00 -8.71
C LEU A 66 -3.95 -11.37 -10.18
N TYR A 67 -3.48 -12.57 -10.54
CA TYR A 67 -3.55 -13.04 -11.91
C TYR A 67 -5.00 -13.08 -12.41
N ARG A 68 -5.92 -13.60 -11.59
CA ARG A 68 -7.34 -13.65 -11.96
C ARG A 68 -7.92 -12.27 -12.24
N ARG A 69 -7.54 -11.27 -11.46
CA ARG A 69 -8.03 -9.91 -11.66
C ARG A 69 -7.41 -9.26 -12.88
N LEU A 70 -6.11 -9.43 -13.06
CA LEU A 70 -5.35 -8.70 -14.07
C LEU A 70 -5.48 -9.30 -15.46
N ARG A 71 -5.81 -10.59 -15.59
CA ARG A 71 -5.87 -11.24 -16.90
C ARG A 71 -6.94 -10.64 -17.83
N TYR A 72 -7.92 -9.95 -17.27
CA TYR A 72 -8.94 -9.26 -18.04
C TYR A 72 -8.66 -7.77 -18.22
N ASP A 73 -7.57 -7.27 -17.65
CA ASP A 73 -7.20 -5.86 -17.72
C ASP A 73 -6.15 -5.67 -18.80
N THR A 74 -6.59 -5.17 -19.96
CA THR A 74 -5.69 -4.98 -21.11
C THR A 74 -4.76 -3.77 -20.96
N GLN A 75 -4.98 -2.94 -19.96
CA GLN A 75 -4.20 -1.73 -19.78
C GLN A 75 -2.99 -1.94 -18.85
N ARG A 76 -2.86 -3.11 -18.21
CA ARG A 76 -1.78 -3.41 -17.30
C ARG A 76 -0.63 -4.10 -18.01
N PRO A 77 0.58 -3.45 -18.07
CA PRO A 77 1.71 -4.04 -18.81
C PRO A 77 2.15 -5.39 -18.26
N LEU A 78 1.85 -5.68 -17.00
CA LEU A 78 2.28 -6.90 -16.34
C LEU A 78 1.82 -8.16 -17.08
N LEU A 79 0.63 -8.11 -17.68
CA LEU A 79 0.09 -9.25 -18.43
C LEU A 79 0.65 -9.39 -19.83
N GLN A 80 1.51 -8.47 -20.26
CA GLN A 80 2.13 -8.51 -21.58
C GLN A 80 3.47 -9.23 -21.57
N VAL A 81 3.94 -9.67 -20.39
CA VAL A 81 5.16 -10.48 -20.29
C VAL A 81 4.86 -11.93 -20.70
N ALA A 82 5.93 -12.68 -21.03
CA ALA A 82 5.79 -14.03 -21.55
C ALA A 82 5.14 -14.99 -20.56
N ASP A 83 5.39 -14.82 -19.27
CA ASP A 83 4.81 -15.67 -18.22
C ASP A 83 4.36 -14.78 -17.06
N PRO A 84 3.10 -14.31 -17.08
CA PRO A 84 2.61 -13.41 -16.05
C PRO A 84 2.60 -14.03 -14.65
N MET A 85 2.32 -15.32 -14.52
CA MET A 85 2.28 -15.95 -13.18
C MET A 85 3.65 -15.98 -12.54
N VAL A 86 4.70 -16.31 -13.31
CA VAL A 86 6.06 -16.28 -12.79
C VAL A 86 6.42 -14.88 -12.34
N LYS A 87 6.08 -13.88 -13.13
CA LYS A 87 6.36 -12.48 -12.80
C LYS A 87 5.62 -12.05 -11.53
N LEU A 88 4.36 -12.42 -11.39
CA LEU A 88 3.58 -12.09 -10.21
C LEU A 88 4.15 -12.74 -8.96
N ARG A 89 4.58 -14.01 -9.06
CA ARG A 89 5.19 -14.71 -7.93
C ARG A 89 6.52 -14.06 -7.53
N GLU A 90 7.34 -13.68 -8.50
CA GLU A 90 8.60 -12.98 -8.23
C GLU A 90 8.34 -11.66 -7.52
N LEU A 91 7.41 -10.87 -8.01
CA LEU A 91 7.06 -9.60 -7.39
C LEU A 91 6.51 -9.80 -5.97
N PHE A 92 5.68 -10.81 -5.79
CA PHE A 92 5.14 -11.13 -4.46
C PHE A 92 6.26 -11.51 -3.50
N GLN A 93 7.17 -12.40 -3.91
CA GLN A 93 8.28 -12.81 -3.06
C GLN A 93 9.19 -11.64 -2.69
N GLN A 94 9.39 -10.71 -3.61
CA GLN A 94 10.23 -9.54 -3.38
C GLN A 94 9.55 -8.54 -2.47
N ARG A 95 8.27 -8.27 -2.68
CA ARG A 95 7.57 -7.14 -2.06
C ARG A 95 6.77 -7.49 -0.81
N HIS A 96 6.26 -8.72 -0.74
CA HIS A 96 5.42 -9.13 0.40
C HIS A 96 6.09 -8.89 1.75
N PRO A 97 7.37 -9.28 1.96
CA PRO A 97 8.03 -8.97 3.23
C PRO A 97 8.12 -7.49 3.53
N LEU A 98 8.28 -6.65 2.50
CA LEU A 98 8.34 -5.21 2.68
C LEU A 98 6.98 -4.62 3.05
N TYR A 99 5.90 -5.14 2.47
CA TYR A 99 4.55 -4.74 2.87
C TYR A 99 4.27 -5.15 4.32
N GLU A 100 4.64 -6.38 4.69
CA GLU A 100 4.44 -6.86 6.06
C GLU A 100 5.22 -6.00 7.07
N GLU A 101 6.45 -5.64 6.75
CA GLU A 101 7.28 -4.79 7.58
C GLU A 101 6.67 -3.39 7.77
N THR A 102 6.08 -2.84 6.71
CA THR A 102 5.56 -1.48 6.70
C THR A 102 4.16 -1.36 7.26
N ALA A 103 3.36 -2.42 7.14
CA ALA A 103 1.94 -2.37 7.49
C ALA A 103 1.71 -2.35 8.99
N HIS A 104 0.68 -1.63 9.40
CA HIS A 104 0.13 -1.72 10.75
C HIS A 104 -0.96 -2.80 10.81
N TYR A 105 -1.69 -2.96 9.73
CA TYR A 105 -2.76 -3.96 9.60
C TYR A 105 -2.69 -4.61 8.23
N ALA A 106 -3.11 -5.86 8.13
CA ALA A 106 -3.24 -6.55 6.85
C ALA A 106 -4.67 -7.09 6.72
N VAL A 107 -5.24 -6.92 5.53
CA VAL A 107 -6.59 -7.39 5.21
C VAL A 107 -6.51 -8.23 3.94
N ASP A 108 -7.02 -9.47 4.01
CA ASP A 108 -7.06 -10.35 2.85
C ASP A 108 -8.16 -9.91 1.89
N THR A 109 -7.80 -9.78 0.61
CA THR A 109 -8.70 -9.25 -0.41
C THR A 109 -9.24 -10.32 -1.36
N GLY A 110 -9.06 -11.61 -1.04
CA GLY A 110 -9.31 -12.70 -1.95
C GLY A 110 -10.77 -12.84 -2.39
N ARG A 111 -11.71 -12.81 -1.45
CA ARG A 111 -13.11 -13.11 -1.73
C ARG A 111 -14.12 -12.04 -1.36
N PRO A 112 -13.89 -11.19 -0.37
CA PRO A 112 -14.93 -10.25 0.04
C PRO A 112 -15.26 -9.23 -1.04
N SER A 113 -16.49 -8.74 -1.03
CA SER A 113 -16.89 -7.58 -1.83
C SER A 113 -16.16 -6.33 -1.33
N VAL A 114 -16.19 -5.28 -2.16
CA VAL A 114 -15.56 -4.01 -1.78
C VAL A 114 -16.16 -3.48 -0.48
N SER A 115 -17.49 -3.56 -0.32
CA SER A 115 -18.13 -3.07 0.90
C SER A 115 -17.70 -3.87 2.13
N THR A 116 -17.54 -5.19 1.99
CA THR A 116 -17.04 -6.03 3.09
C THR A 116 -15.60 -5.64 3.45
N LEU A 117 -14.75 -5.41 2.46
CA LEU A 117 -13.37 -4.97 2.71
C LEU A 117 -13.33 -3.63 3.43
N VAL A 118 -14.15 -2.68 3.01
CA VAL A 118 -14.23 -1.37 3.68
C VAL A 118 -14.63 -1.54 5.14
N ASN A 119 -15.63 -2.37 5.42
CA ASN A 119 -16.05 -2.61 6.79
C ASN A 119 -14.96 -3.28 7.63
N MET A 120 -14.23 -4.24 7.06
CA MET A 120 -13.11 -4.87 7.75
C MET A 120 -12.03 -3.86 8.09
N ILE A 121 -11.72 -2.96 7.17
CA ILE A 121 -10.72 -1.91 7.39
C ILE A 121 -11.18 -0.97 8.50
N LEU A 122 -12.44 -0.54 8.48
CA LEU A 122 -12.98 0.33 9.51
C LEU A 122 -12.92 -0.33 10.87
N MET A 123 -13.26 -1.61 10.96
CA MET A 123 -13.17 -2.35 12.21
C MET A 123 -11.74 -2.41 12.74
N GLN A 124 -10.78 -2.67 11.87
CA GLN A 124 -9.37 -2.70 12.26
C GLN A 124 -8.91 -1.35 12.79
N LEU A 125 -9.31 -0.27 12.13
CA LEU A 125 -8.94 1.07 12.57
C LEU A 125 -9.55 1.41 13.93
N GLU A 126 -10.80 1.04 14.16
CA GLU A 126 -11.47 1.28 15.45
C GLU A 126 -10.81 0.51 16.58
N LEU A 127 -10.52 -0.77 16.35
CA LEU A 127 -9.87 -1.61 17.35
C LEU A 127 -8.44 -1.14 17.62
N GLY A 128 -7.71 -0.81 16.57
CA GLY A 128 -6.34 -0.32 16.69
C GLY A 128 -6.29 1.04 17.39
N GLY A 129 -7.26 1.91 17.11
CA GLY A 129 -7.36 3.19 17.79
C GLY A 129 -7.60 3.04 19.28
N ASN A 130 -8.44 2.08 19.67
CA ASN A 130 -8.68 1.77 21.06
C ASN A 130 -7.42 1.21 21.73
N ASP A 131 -6.70 0.34 21.04
CA ASP A 131 -5.47 -0.26 21.56
C ASP A 131 -4.36 0.78 21.75
N LYS A 132 -4.37 1.86 20.98
CA LYS A 132 -3.38 2.92 21.06
C LYS A 132 -3.66 3.95 22.15
N GLN A 133 -4.83 3.92 22.76
CA GLN A 133 -5.14 4.86 23.81
C GLN A 133 -4.37 4.47 25.07
N PRO A 134 -3.74 5.44 25.72
CA PRO A 134 -3.07 5.14 26.97
C PRO A 134 -4.10 4.71 28.03
N SER A 135 -3.82 3.61 28.64
CA SER A 135 -4.64 3.07 29.71
C SER A 135 -4.46 3.87 31.00
#